data_2bf4c116845acad4420cf21f4f5f491d
#
_entry.id   2bf4c116845acad4420cf21f4f5f491d
#
_cell.length_a   1.000
_cell.length_b   1.000
_cell.length_c   1.000
_cell.angle_alpha   90.00
_cell.angle_beta   90.00
_cell.angle_gamma   90.00
#
_symmetry.space_group_name_H-M   'P 1'
#
loop_
_entity.id
_entity.type
_entity.pdbx_description
1 polymer ?
#
loop_
_entity_poly.entity_id
_entity_poly.type
_entity_poly.pdbx_seq_one_letter_code
_entity_poly.pdbx_strand_id
1 'polypeptide(L)'
;SHSPMLVEVACFNKEDAIIAYENGANRIEFCSNYSVGGVSPSLDDVDFVLERVHVPVTVMLRPKAGPFVYYEDDETEMIKYLHALHQMPVDGVVFGIAYTENWIDNLKFWLQRIHPFDLTFHRALEDYPNHLETINQLQALGVRRVLTGGSSLGVM
;
A
#
# COMPACT_ATOMS: atom_id res chain seq x y z
N SER A 1 -26.17 -13.30 -16.45
CA SER A 1 -25.90 -12.15 -15.57
C SER A 1 -24.42 -11.83 -15.60
N HIS A 2 -24.11 -10.57 -15.39
CA HIS A 2 -22.74 -10.09 -15.39
C HIS A 2 -22.33 -9.71 -13.97
N SER A 3 -21.11 -10.12 -13.59
CA SER A 3 -20.51 -9.60 -12.37
C SER A 3 -20.24 -8.10 -12.56
N PRO A 4 -20.47 -7.28 -11.54
CA PRO A 4 -20.13 -5.86 -11.64
C PRO A 4 -18.63 -5.69 -11.81
N MET A 5 -18.24 -4.68 -12.57
CA MET A 5 -16.84 -4.30 -12.68
C MET A 5 -16.38 -3.74 -11.33
N LEU A 6 -15.25 -4.24 -10.84
CA LEU A 6 -14.61 -3.71 -9.64
C LEU A 6 -13.57 -2.69 -10.06
N VAL A 7 -13.72 -1.48 -9.56
CA VAL A 7 -12.81 -0.36 -9.89
C VAL A 7 -12.06 0.07 -8.65
N GLU A 8 -10.75 -0.11 -8.68
CA GLU A 8 -9.85 0.34 -7.62
C GLU A 8 -9.04 1.51 -8.16
N VAL A 9 -9.04 2.62 -7.43
CA VAL A 9 -8.44 3.87 -7.89
C VAL A 9 -7.37 4.32 -6.91
N ALA A 10 -6.17 4.58 -7.43
CA ALA A 10 -5.09 5.20 -6.66
C ALA A 10 -5.30 6.72 -6.68
N CYS A 11 -5.36 7.31 -5.51
CA CYS A 11 -5.60 8.74 -5.32
C CYS A 11 -4.45 9.36 -4.54
N PHE A 12 -3.97 10.50 -5.02
CA PHE A 12 -2.78 11.15 -4.48
C PHE A 12 -3.07 12.44 -3.72
N ASN A 13 -4.34 12.71 -3.49
CA ASN A 13 -4.83 13.78 -2.62
C ASN A 13 -6.26 13.46 -2.20
N LYS A 14 -6.72 14.14 -1.16
CA LYS A 14 -8.04 13.88 -0.59
C LYS A 14 -9.20 14.24 -1.53
N GLU A 15 -9.02 15.28 -2.33
CA GLU A 15 -10.05 15.71 -3.28
C GLU A 15 -10.29 14.65 -4.34
N ASP A 16 -9.22 14.08 -4.89
CA ASP A 16 -9.35 13.02 -5.89
C ASP A 16 -9.97 11.76 -5.30
N ALA A 17 -9.71 11.45 -4.04
CA ALA A 17 -10.33 10.32 -3.36
C ALA A 17 -11.85 10.47 -3.30
N ILE A 18 -12.33 11.67 -2.98
CA ILE A 18 -13.76 11.96 -2.94
C ILE A 18 -14.37 11.85 -4.35
N ILE A 19 -13.70 12.43 -5.34
CA ILE A 19 -14.16 12.38 -6.74
C ILE A 19 -14.23 10.93 -7.22
N ALA A 20 -13.22 10.13 -6.95
CA ALA A 20 -13.21 8.71 -7.32
C ALA A 20 -14.38 7.96 -6.70
N TYR A 21 -14.61 8.17 -5.42
CA TYR A 21 -15.75 7.56 -4.72
C TYR A 21 -17.08 7.98 -5.34
N GLU A 22 -17.27 9.28 -5.60
CA GLU A 22 -18.50 9.80 -6.18
C GLU A 22 -18.75 9.29 -7.60
N ASN A 23 -17.69 8.87 -8.29
CA ASN A 23 -17.77 8.32 -9.65
C ASN A 23 -17.74 6.80 -9.69
N GLY A 24 -17.98 6.14 -8.58
CA GLY A 24 -18.22 4.70 -8.54
C GLY A 24 -17.01 3.82 -8.24
N ALA A 25 -15.91 4.36 -7.74
CA ALA A 25 -14.80 3.53 -7.29
C ALA A 25 -15.27 2.59 -6.17
N ASN A 26 -14.88 1.33 -6.26
CA ASN A 26 -15.24 0.30 -5.28
C ASN A 26 -14.21 0.19 -4.16
N ARG A 27 -12.98 0.62 -4.41
CA ARG A 27 -11.88 0.66 -3.46
C ARG A 27 -11.01 1.86 -3.78
N ILE A 28 -10.40 2.43 -2.76
CA ILE A 28 -9.48 3.55 -2.92
C ILE A 28 -8.16 3.18 -2.27
N GLU A 29 -7.08 3.42 -3.01
CA GLU A 29 -5.72 3.32 -2.53
C GLU A 29 -5.22 4.74 -2.34
N PHE A 30 -5.06 5.15 -1.08
CA PHE A 30 -4.82 6.55 -0.75
C PHE A 30 -3.36 6.80 -0.41
N CYS A 31 -2.76 7.74 -1.11
CA CYS A 31 -1.39 8.18 -0.92
C CYS A 31 -1.30 9.69 -1.14
N SER A 32 -0.10 10.21 -1.10
CA SER A 32 0.20 11.63 -1.34
C SER A 32 1.36 11.72 -2.31
N ASN A 33 1.51 12.87 -2.97
CA ASN A 33 2.65 13.21 -3.80
C ASN A 33 2.86 12.27 -5.00
N TYR A 34 2.07 12.47 -6.02
CA TYR A 34 2.13 11.73 -7.29
C TYR A 34 3.53 11.78 -7.91
N SER A 35 4.22 12.92 -7.84
CA SER A 35 5.49 13.13 -8.55
C SER A 35 6.60 12.19 -8.08
N VAL A 36 6.50 11.64 -6.89
CA VAL A 36 7.49 10.69 -6.35
C VAL A 36 6.94 9.25 -6.27
N GLY A 37 5.81 9.01 -6.91
CA GLY A 37 5.19 7.68 -6.93
C GLY A 37 4.32 7.37 -5.73
N GLY A 38 4.08 8.35 -4.88
CA GLY A 38 3.22 8.22 -3.71
C GLY A 38 3.98 7.94 -2.43
N VAL A 39 3.65 8.72 -1.40
CA VAL A 39 4.12 8.52 -0.02
C VAL A 39 2.89 8.49 0.89
N SER A 40 3.09 8.24 2.18
CA SER A 40 2.01 8.24 3.15
C SER A 40 1.30 9.60 3.17
N PRO A 41 -0.02 9.61 3.08
CA PRO A 41 -0.77 10.84 3.27
C PRO A 41 -0.74 11.29 4.73
N SER A 42 -1.04 12.56 4.99
CA SER A 42 -1.16 13.01 6.37
C SER A 42 -2.31 12.30 7.07
N LEU A 43 -2.19 12.11 8.37
CA LEU A 43 -3.27 11.47 9.14
C LEU A 43 -4.55 12.29 9.11
N ASP A 44 -4.45 13.61 9.05
CA ASP A 44 -5.62 14.48 8.90
C ASP A 44 -6.34 14.21 7.58
N ASP A 45 -5.60 14.02 6.49
CA ASP A 45 -6.19 13.70 5.20
C ASP A 45 -6.79 12.30 5.18
N VAL A 46 -6.17 11.34 5.85
CA VAL A 46 -6.74 9.99 6.00
C VAL A 46 -8.09 10.08 6.70
N ASP A 47 -8.14 10.79 7.80
CA ASP A 47 -9.36 11.00 8.58
C ASP A 47 -10.46 11.66 7.73
N PHE A 48 -10.09 12.70 7.00
CA PHE A 48 -11.00 13.41 6.10
C PHE A 48 -11.63 12.47 5.07
N VAL A 49 -10.80 11.63 4.46
CA VAL A 49 -11.26 10.67 3.44
C VAL A 49 -12.17 9.61 4.06
N LEU A 50 -11.75 9.03 5.18
CA LEU A 50 -12.52 7.96 5.83
C LEU A 50 -13.90 8.42 6.28
N GLU A 51 -14.06 9.68 6.66
CA GLU A 51 -15.36 10.23 7.04
C GLU A 51 -16.33 10.36 5.85
N ARG A 52 -15.80 10.52 4.64
CA ARG A 52 -16.60 10.86 3.45
C ARG A 52 -16.72 9.75 2.44
N VAL A 53 -15.85 8.76 2.50
CA VAL A 53 -15.79 7.67 1.53
C VAL A 53 -16.26 6.40 2.21
N HIS A 54 -17.27 5.75 1.65
CA HIS A 54 -17.90 4.57 2.24
C HIS A 54 -17.57 3.30 1.45
N VAL A 55 -16.34 3.21 0.97
CA VAL A 55 -15.79 2.01 0.33
C VAL A 55 -14.46 1.70 1.03
N PRO A 56 -13.92 0.49 0.88
CA PRO A 56 -12.63 0.17 1.46
C PRO A 56 -11.52 1.14 1.03
N VAL A 57 -10.73 1.58 1.99
CA VAL A 57 -9.58 2.48 1.77
C VAL A 57 -8.33 1.81 2.29
N THR A 58 -7.35 1.66 1.42
CA THR A 58 -5.99 1.26 1.82
C THR A 58 -5.10 2.50 1.81
N VAL A 59 -4.10 2.51 2.68
CA VAL A 59 -3.23 3.67 2.88
C VAL A 59 -1.78 3.30 2.60
N MET A 60 -1.08 4.15 1.86
CA MET A 60 0.35 3.95 1.58
C MET A 60 1.18 4.13 2.84
N LEU A 61 1.98 3.11 3.14
CA LEU A 61 2.99 3.17 4.20
C LEU A 61 4.36 3.37 3.54
N ARG A 62 4.74 4.61 3.35
CA ARG A 62 6.02 5.02 2.76
C ARG A 62 6.33 6.43 3.23
N PRO A 63 7.30 6.58 4.17
CA PRO A 63 7.52 7.87 4.84
C PRO A 63 8.20 8.92 3.97
N LYS A 64 8.93 8.48 2.95
CA LYS A 64 9.74 9.39 2.13
C LYS A 64 9.87 8.87 0.70
N ALA A 65 10.16 9.75 -0.22
CA ALA A 65 10.53 9.42 -1.59
C ALA A 65 11.87 8.70 -1.63
N GLY A 66 12.18 8.08 -2.76
CA GLY A 66 13.44 7.39 -2.98
C GLY A 66 13.34 5.89 -2.79
N PRO A 67 14.48 5.22 -2.60
CA PRO A 67 14.51 3.76 -2.47
C PRO A 67 13.66 3.25 -1.31
N PHE A 68 13.17 2.03 -1.47
CA PHE A 68 12.35 1.37 -0.44
C PHE A 68 13.23 0.72 0.63
N VAL A 69 14.17 1.51 1.16
CA VAL A 69 15.10 1.11 2.21
C VAL A 69 14.83 2.00 3.42
N TYR A 70 14.58 1.39 4.56
CA TYR A 70 14.17 2.10 5.75
C TYR A 70 15.16 1.87 6.88
N TYR A 71 15.65 2.97 7.44
CA TYR A 71 16.61 2.98 8.53
C TYR A 71 15.86 3.22 9.85
N GLU A 72 16.59 3.27 10.95
CA GLU A 72 16.01 3.36 12.28
C GLU A 72 15.04 4.53 12.44
N ASP A 73 15.41 5.71 11.95
CA ASP A 73 14.54 6.90 12.04
C ASP A 73 13.26 6.71 11.23
N ASP A 74 13.38 6.12 10.05
CA ASP A 74 12.21 5.81 9.20
C ASP A 74 11.30 4.80 9.89
N GLU A 75 11.87 3.77 10.46
CA GLU A 75 11.11 2.72 11.16
C GLU A 75 10.32 3.30 12.34
N THR A 76 10.95 4.16 13.12
CA THR A 76 10.28 4.83 14.24
C THR A 76 9.06 5.61 13.77
N GLU A 77 9.23 6.39 12.70
CA GLU A 77 8.14 7.18 12.13
C GLU A 77 7.03 6.29 11.58
N MET A 78 7.42 5.24 10.84
CA MET A 78 6.45 4.31 10.24
C MET A 78 5.65 3.56 11.29
N ILE A 79 6.29 3.13 12.37
CA ILE A 79 5.61 2.44 13.46
C ILE A 79 4.59 3.36 14.14
N LYS A 80 4.95 4.62 14.37
CA LYS A 80 4.02 5.63 14.92
C LYS A 80 2.83 5.83 13.98
N TYR A 81 3.09 5.91 12.68
CA TYR A 81 2.06 6.07 11.67
C TYR A 81 1.10 4.86 11.67
N LEU A 82 1.65 3.65 11.67
CA LEU A 82 0.86 2.42 11.75
C LEU A 82 0.01 2.38 13.02
N HIS A 83 0.58 2.77 14.14
CA HIS A 83 -0.16 2.82 15.40
C HIS A 83 -1.38 3.72 15.29
N ALA A 84 -1.24 4.88 14.66
CA ALA A 84 -2.36 5.77 14.41
C ALA A 84 -3.39 5.15 13.45
N LEU A 85 -2.93 4.52 12.37
CA LEU A 85 -3.83 3.87 11.42
C LEU A 85 -4.65 2.75 12.07
N HIS A 86 -4.08 2.03 13.04
CA HIS A 86 -4.80 0.97 13.77
C HIS A 86 -5.98 1.50 14.57
N GLN A 87 -6.04 2.79 14.82
CA GLN A 87 -7.15 3.44 15.52
C GLN A 87 -8.22 3.98 14.56
N MET A 88 -8.03 3.79 13.26
CA MET A 88 -8.91 4.30 12.20
C MET A 88 -9.52 3.15 11.41
N PRO A 89 -10.69 3.34 10.78
CA PRO A 89 -11.32 2.28 9.98
C PRO A 89 -10.67 2.15 8.59
N VAL A 90 -9.37 1.94 8.56
CA VAL A 90 -8.58 1.66 7.36
C VAL A 90 -8.65 0.17 7.07
N ASP A 91 -8.77 -0.22 5.81
CA ASP A 91 -8.92 -1.63 5.43
C ASP A 91 -7.61 -2.36 5.23
N GLY A 92 -6.54 -1.63 4.96
CA GLY A 92 -5.24 -2.23 4.73
C GLY A 92 -4.19 -1.19 4.42
N VAL A 93 -2.97 -1.65 4.22
CA VAL A 93 -1.85 -0.79 3.84
C VAL A 93 -1.18 -1.27 2.57
N VAL A 94 -0.60 -0.32 1.86
CA VAL A 94 0.24 -0.58 0.68
C VAL A 94 1.68 -0.33 1.10
N PHE A 95 2.52 -1.32 0.95
CA PHE A 95 3.88 -1.28 1.47
C PHE A 95 4.80 -2.15 0.64
N GLY A 96 6.07 -1.85 0.64
CA GLY A 96 7.10 -2.68 0.03
C GLY A 96 8.47 -2.30 0.54
N ILE A 97 9.39 -3.20 0.34
CA ILE A 97 10.80 -3.01 0.72
C ILE A 97 11.67 -3.45 -0.45
N ALA A 98 12.86 -2.86 -0.51
CA ALA A 98 13.84 -3.23 -1.53
C ALA A 98 14.33 -4.66 -1.31
N TYR A 99 14.71 -5.30 -2.41
CA TYR A 99 15.31 -6.63 -2.34
C TYR A 99 16.68 -6.57 -1.65
N THR A 100 16.85 -7.44 -0.67
CA THR A 100 18.12 -7.74 -0.02
C THR A 100 18.15 -9.23 0.30
N GLU A 101 19.30 -9.75 0.68
CA GLU A 101 19.37 -11.15 1.10
C GLU A 101 18.47 -11.46 2.30
N ASN A 102 18.17 -10.44 3.11
CA ASN A 102 17.35 -10.57 4.31
C ASN A 102 15.92 -10.02 4.14
N TRP A 103 15.46 -9.86 2.90
CA TRP A 103 14.15 -9.21 2.67
C TRP A 103 12.98 -9.95 3.34
N ILE A 104 13.05 -11.28 3.41
CA ILE A 104 11.97 -12.06 4.03
C ILE A 104 11.87 -11.76 5.53
N ASP A 105 13.00 -11.77 6.23
CA ASP A 105 13.02 -11.46 7.67
C ASP A 105 12.58 -10.01 7.91
N ASN A 106 13.03 -9.10 7.07
CA ASN A 106 12.65 -7.71 7.13
C ASN A 106 11.13 -7.55 6.90
N LEU A 107 10.59 -8.24 5.91
CA LEU A 107 9.15 -8.20 5.67
C LEU A 107 8.35 -8.79 6.84
N LYS A 108 8.83 -9.89 7.44
CA LYS A 108 8.19 -10.48 8.62
C LYS A 108 8.11 -9.49 9.78
N PHE A 109 9.18 -8.71 9.98
CA PHE A 109 9.19 -7.64 10.97
C PHE A 109 8.02 -6.66 10.76
N TRP A 110 7.81 -6.25 9.51
CA TRP A 110 6.73 -5.33 9.16
C TRP A 110 5.36 -5.99 9.21
N LEU A 111 5.24 -7.24 8.77
CA LEU A 111 3.97 -7.95 8.83
C LEU A 111 3.41 -8.04 10.25
N GLN A 112 4.29 -8.25 11.23
CA GLN A 112 3.87 -8.27 12.64
C GLN A 112 3.27 -6.95 13.07
N ARG A 113 3.79 -5.83 12.56
CA ARG A 113 3.34 -4.48 12.90
C ARG A 113 2.15 -4.05 12.08
N ILE A 114 2.02 -4.54 10.87
CA ILE A 114 0.90 -4.25 9.97
C ILE A 114 -0.34 -5.05 10.38
N HIS A 115 -0.15 -6.27 10.89
CA HIS A 115 -1.28 -7.09 11.32
C HIS A 115 -2.20 -6.31 12.27
N PRO A 116 -3.53 -6.35 12.14
CA PRO A 116 -4.31 -7.22 11.27
C PRO A 116 -4.69 -6.64 9.91
N PHE A 117 -4.11 -5.53 9.50
CA PHE A 117 -4.38 -4.99 8.17
C PHE A 117 -3.93 -5.95 7.06
N ASP A 118 -4.70 -5.99 5.98
CA ASP A 118 -4.24 -6.62 4.75
C ASP A 118 -3.08 -5.82 4.18
N LEU A 119 -2.08 -6.52 3.67
CA LEU A 119 -0.94 -5.91 3.00
C LEU A 119 -1.05 -6.09 1.50
N THR A 120 -0.93 -4.98 0.78
CA THR A 120 -0.65 -4.97 -0.65
C THR A 120 0.82 -4.63 -0.85
N PHE A 121 1.58 -5.54 -1.46
CA PHE A 121 2.99 -5.31 -1.75
C PHE A 121 3.10 -4.52 -3.05
N HIS A 122 3.75 -3.37 -3.01
CA HIS A 122 3.75 -2.44 -4.13
C HIS A 122 4.88 -2.69 -5.14
N ARG A 123 5.15 -1.71 -6.00
CA ARG A 123 6.05 -1.82 -7.15
C ARG A 123 7.53 -2.03 -6.80
N ALA A 124 7.92 -2.02 -5.52
CA ALA A 124 9.25 -2.46 -5.11
C ALA A 124 9.60 -3.85 -5.66
N LEU A 125 8.59 -4.68 -5.90
CA LEU A 125 8.74 -6.01 -6.50
C LEU A 125 9.44 -5.96 -7.86
N GLU A 126 9.30 -4.88 -8.62
CA GLU A 126 9.87 -4.77 -9.96
C GLU A 126 11.38 -4.98 -9.98
N ASP A 127 12.06 -4.64 -8.91
CA ASP A 127 13.51 -4.75 -8.79
C ASP A 127 14.00 -6.10 -8.23
N TYR A 128 13.07 -6.99 -7.92
CA TYR A 128 13.43 -8.32 -7.40
C TYR A 128 13.89 -9.23 -8.56
N PRO A 129 14.89 -10.09 -8.32
CA PRO A 129 15.50 -10.88 -9.40
C PRO A 129 14.58 -11.97 -9.98
N ASN A 130 13.67 -12.51 -9.19
CA ASN A 130 12.76 -13.57 -9.67
C ASN A 130 11.35 -13.26 -9.19
N HIS A 131 10.55 -12.68 -10.07
CA HIS A 131 9.21 -12.19 -9.70
C HIS A 131 8.26 -13.32 -9.32
N LEU A 132 8.25 -14.42 -10.06
CA LEU A 132 7.32 -15.52 -9.77
C LEU A 132 7.63 -16.17 -8.44
N GLU A 133 8.90 -16.42 -8.17
CA GLU A 133 9.31 -16.98 -6.88
C GLU A 133 8.97 -16.03 -5.75
N THR A 134 9.24 -14.74 -5.92
CA THR A 134 8.93 -13.72 -4.92
C THR A 134 7.44 -13.64 -4.65
N ILE A 135 6.60 -13.68 -5.69
CA ILE A 135 5.15 -13.66 -5.53
C ILE A 135 4.70 -14.89 -4.73
N ASN A 136 5.24 -16.06 -5.01
CA ASN A 136 4.92 -17.27 -4.26
C ASN A 136 5.32 -17.14 -2.78
N GLN A 137 6.47 -16.55 -2.52
CA GLN A 137 6.94 -16.31 -1.15
C GLN A 137 6.06 -15.29 -0.42
N LEU A 138 5.68 -14.20 -1.10
CA LEU A 138 4.75 -13.21 -0.55
C LEU A 138 3.41 -13.84 -0.20
N GLN A 139 2.88 -14.66 -1.08
CA GLN A 139 1.62 -15.36 -0.83
C GLN A 139 1.72 -16.27 0.39
N ALA A 140 2.81 -17.01 0.51
CA ALA A 140 3.05 -17.89 1.65
C ALA A 140 3.14 -17.10 2.96
N LEU A 141 3.58 -15.86 2.92
CA LEU A 141 3.67 -14.97 4.08
C LEU A 141 2.34 -14.28 4.42
N GLY A 142 1.31 -14.49 3.61
CA GLY A 142 -0.01 -13.92 3.87
C GLY A 142 -0.29 -12.58 3.19
N VAL A 143 0.57 -12.16 2.27
CA VAL A 143 0.33 -10.95 1.49
C VAL A 143 -0.84 -11.18 0.54
N ARG A 144 -1.81 -10.27 0.54
CA ARG A 144 -3.06 -10.44 -0.16
C ARG A 144 -3.05 -9.95 -1.60
N ARG A 145 -2.25 -8.93 -1.89
CA ARG A 145 -2.20 -8.30 -3.21
C ARG A 145 -0.79 -7.87 -3.54
N VAL A 146 -0.51 -7.84 -4.84
CA VAL A 146 0.75 -7.34 -5.37
C VAL A 146 0.41 -6.34 -6.47
N LEU A 147 1.04 -5.17 -6.42
CA LEU A 147 0.93 -4.19 -7.50
C LEU A 147 2.08 -4.40 -8.48
N THR A 148 1.77 -4.37 -9.75
CA THR A 148 2.76 -4.50 -10.80
C THR A 148 2.84 -3.21 -11.62
N GLY A 149 4.04 -2.89 -12.09
CA GLY A 149 4.23 -1.77 -12.99
C GLY A 149 3.83 -2.07 -14.43
N GLY A 150 3.38 -3.29 -14.67
CA GLY A 150 2.96 -3.73 -15.98
C GLY A 150 4.04 -4.48 -16.73
N SER A 151 4.79 -3.81 -17.60
CA SER A 151 5.67 -4.48 -18.56
C SER A 151 6.75 -5.36 -17.94
N SER A 152 7.30 -5.00 -16.77
CA SER A 152 8.37 -5.77 -16.17
C SER A 152 7.93 -7.15 -15.67
N LEU A 153 6.67 -7.30 -15.34
CA LEU A 153 6.09 -8.58 -14.92
C LEU A 153 5.31 -9.28 -16.02
N GLY A 154 5.29 -8.67 -17.19
CA GLY A 154 4.52 -9.20 -18.30
C GLY A 154 3.03 -9.03 -18.10
N VAL A 155 2.27 -9.79 -18.85
CA VAL A 155 0.81 -9.77 -18.77
C VAL A 155 0.37 -10.59 -17.57
N MET A 156 -0.32 -9.94 -16.70
CA MET A 156 -0.84 -10.58 -15.51
C MET A 156 -2.35 -10.75 -15.61
#